data_72ae87ad52287d06ad211261c4e3d1f5
#
_entry.id   72ae87ad52287d06ad211261c4e3d1f5
#
_cell.length_a   1.000
_cell.length_b   1.000
_cell.length_c   1.000
_cell.angle_alpha   90.00
_cell.angle_beta   90.00
_cell.angle_gamma   90.00
#
_symmetry.space_group_name_H-M   'P 1'
#
loop_
_entity.id
_entity.type
_entity.pdbx_description
1 polymer ?
#
loop_
_entity_poly.entity_id
_entity_poly.type
_entity_poly.pdbx_seq_one_letter_code
_entity_poly.pdbx_strand_id
1 'polypeptide(L)'
;MKQKLSIILILGLVIFIIVKNNNFRKTYLEESDTVGVYINNELSDKIPSKDEATFYKAICDDKNVSVSWDNESWGLLLKNLTKKAKCNLYFYQGDTVFNFDYTGSEQTFTAPVSGIYKLETWGAQGGSYSNEYYGGYGGYSKGEINLLEKQTVNIVVGGSGESESSKLSQGGYNGGGNGDYQRGFEDKRFFGSGGGATHVSTKIGLLSELTNYKNSILIVSGGGGGSFYDGPNSTSACGGAGGGFKGKEGFVTNNGWGTAGYGGTQNNAGYSICDENTCNATNNPLEKKIYGEGSFGLGGTNAVSASSGGGSGFYGGGASVHVQSGGGGSSYIGNPLLTNKVMYCYNCEESNEESTKTISTTCSEETPTENCAKKGNGYARITLVSIGE
;
A
#
# COMPACT_ATOMS: atom_id res chain seq x y z
N MET A 1 -27.91 -25.91 33.16
CA MET A 1 -28.07 -24.87 34.15
C MET A 1 -28.43 -23.56 33.46
N LYS A 2 -29.58 -22.95 33.75
CA LYS A 2 -30.05 -21.73 33.10
C LYS A 2 -29.21 -20.56 33.58
N GLN A 3 -28.51 -19.87 32.66
CA GLN A 3 -27.87 -18.59 32.94
C GLN A 3 -28.99 -17.56 33.24
N LYS A 4 -28.90 -16.89 34.36
CA LYS A 4 -29.78 -15.75 34.66
C LYS A 4 -29.10 -14.49 34.17
N LEU A 5 -29.72 -13.83 33.21
CA LEU A 5 -29.38 -12.49 32.76
C LEU A 5 -29.88 -11.50 33.81
N SER A 6 -29.03 -10.66 34.38
CA SER A 6 -29.42 -9.56 35.24
C SER A 6 -29.32 -8.26 34.46
N ILE A 7 -30.45 -7.58 34.30
CA ILE A 7 -30.53 -6.26 33.63
C ILE A 7 -30.56 -5.22 34.78
N ILE A 8 -29.65 -4.27 34.73
CA ILE A 8 -29.65 -3.11 35.62
C ILE A 8 -29.99 -1.89 34.78
N LEU A 9 -31.13 -1.25 35.12
CA LEU A 9 -31.58 -0.01 34.48
C LEU A 9 -31.10 1.17 35.33
N ILE A 10 -30.27 2.05 34.79
CA ILE A 10 -29.88 3.31 35.44
C ILE A 10 -30.13 4.43 34.44
N LEU A 11 -31.05 5.36 34.75
CA LEU A 11 -31.36 6.59 33.98
C LEU A 11 -31.55 6.39 32.46
N GLY A 12 -32.29 5.36 32.04
CA GLY A 12 -32.54 5.07 30.63
C GLY A 12 -31.42 4.30 29.95
N LEU A 13 -30.32 3.98 30.63
CA LEU A 13 -29.22 3.19 30.16
C LEU A 13 -29.42 1.71 30.45
N VAL A 14 -29.40 0.84 29.45
CA VAL A 14 -29.42 -0.62 29.61
C VAL A 14 -28.01 -1.13 29.52
N ILE A 15 -27.38 -1.46 30.65
CA ILE A 15 -26.06 -2.13 30.67
C ILE A 15 -26.32 -3.62 30.84
N PHE A 16 -25.92 -4.42 29.82
CA PHE A 16 -25.90 -5.87 29.88
C PHE A 16 -24.60 -6.32 30.54
N ILE A 17 -24.67 -6.80 31.78
CA ILE A 17 -23.53 -7.40 32.47
C ILE A 17 -23.68 -8.92 32.40
N ILE A 18 -22.82 -9.56 31.56
CA ILE A 18 -22.72 -11.01 31.53
C ILE A 18 -21.65 -11.46 32.51
N VAL A 19 -22.06 -12.14 33.55
CA VAL A 19 -21.15 -12.61 34.59
C VAL A 19 -20.98 -14.11 34.52
N LYS A 20 -19.78 -14.55 34.16
CA LYS A 20 -19.36 -15.94 34.14
C LYS A 20 -18.47 -16.24 35.37
N ASN A 21 -19.00 -16.63 36.48
CA ASN A 21 -18.29 -17.43 37.49
C ASN A 21 -19.20 -18.00 38.58
N ASN A 22 -18.83 -19.16 39.14
CA ASN A 22 -19.66 -19.98 40.05
C ASN A 22 -19.77 -19.48 41.51
N ASN A 23 -19.22 -18.30 41.86
CA ASN A 23 -19.27 -17.73 43.21
C ASN A 23 -19.80 -16.31 43.19
N PHE A 24 -21.07 -16.15 42.76
CA PHE A 24 -21.68 -14.83 42.70
C PHE A 24 -22.53 -14.52 43.92
N ARG A 25 -22.09 -13.53 44.72
CA ARG A 25 -22.97 -12.71 45.56
C ARG A 25 -23.49 -11.57 44.69
N LYS A 26 -24.83 -11.47 44.58
CA LYS A 26 -25.53 -10.34 44.00
C LYS A 26 -25.04 -9.04 44.67
N THR A 27 -24.24 -8.24 43.97
CA THR A 27 -23.92 -6.90 44.43
C THR A 27 -24.66 -5.94 43.49
N TYR A 28 -25.63 -5.22 44.05
CA TYR A 28 -26.29 -4.13 43.34
C TYR A 28 -25.29 -2.97 43.29
N LEU A 29 -25.01 -2.45 42.10
CA LEU A 29 -24.39 -1.14 41.94
C LEU A 29 -25.47 -0.11 42.30
N GLU A 30 -25.26 0.65 43.39
CA GLU A 30 -26.10 1.82 43.69
C GLU A 30 -25.86 2.87 42.57
N GLU A 31 -26.97 3.57 42.24
CA GLU A 31 -27.06 4.53 41.15
C GLU A 31 -25.91 5.53 41.10
N SER A 32 -25.50 5.85 39.91
CA SER A 32 -24.87 7.08 39.39
C SER A 32 -23.36 7.28 39.51
N ASP A 33 -22.61 6.64 40.39
CA ASP A 33 -21.20 7.10 40.62
C ASP A 33 -20.08 6.12 40.14
N THR A 34 -20.43 4.99 39.53
CA THR A 34 -19.46 3.90 39.33
C THR A 34 -18.95 3.69 37.90
N VAL A 35 -19.67 4.21 36.91
CA VAL A 35 -19.26 4.05 35.49
C VAL A 35 -19.39 5.36 34.73
N GLY A 36 -18.27 5.92 34.32
CA GLY A 36 -18.20 7.02 33.32
C GLY A 36 -18.15 6.46 31.89
N VAL A 37 -18.91 7.03 30.98
CA VAL A 37 -18.88 6.70 29.56
C VAL A 37 -18.24 7.87 28.81
N TYR A 38 -17.21 7.60 28.01
CA TYR A 38 -16.53 8.61 27.21
C TYR A 38 -16.58 8.22 25.74
N ILE A 39 -17.01 9.14 24.87
CA ILE A 39 -16.99 9.01 23.41
C ILE A 39 -16.01 10.05 22.89
N ASN A 40 -14.97 9.63 22.16
CA ASN A 40 -13.89 10.50 21.67
C ASN A 40 -13.28 11.37 22.80
N ASN A 41 -13.13 10.77 24.01
CA ASN A 41 -12.64 11.41 25.24
C ASN A 41 -13.58 12.48 25.86
N GLU A 42 -14.79 12.64 25.35
CA GLU A 42 -15.82 13.50 25.95
C GLU A 42 -16.81 12.67 26.76
N LEU A 43 -17.19 13.18 27.95
CA LEU A 43 -18.14 12.50 28.83
C LEU A 43 -19.51 12.40 28.14
N SER A 44 -20.05 11.19 28.09
CA SER A 44 -21.38 10.89 27.53
C SER A 44 -22.34 10.43 28.64
N ASP A 45 -23.60 10.75 28.48
CA ASP A 45 -24.68 10.31 29.36
C ASP A 45 -25.25 8.93 29.00
N LYS A 46 -24.76 8.31 27.91
CA LYS A 46 -25.20 7.01 27.41
C LYS A 46 -24.07 6.19 26.80
N ILE A 47 -24.19 4.87 26.87
CA ILE A 47 -23.37 3.95 26.08
C ILE A 47 -23.84 4.01 24.61
N PRO A 48 -22.93 4.23 23.64
CA PRO A 48 -23.30 4.23 22.23
C PRO A 48 -23.72 2.82 21.79
N SER A 49 -24.48 2.72 20.70
CA SER A 49 -24.79 1.43 20.08
C SER A 49 -23.56 0.85 19.36
N LYS A 50 -23.62 -0.45 19.06
CA LYS A 50 -22.55 -1.17 18.34
C LYS A 50 -22.26 -0.57 16.97
N ASP A 51 -23.28 -0.02 16.31
CA ASP A 51 -23.17 0.56 14.97
C ASP A 51 -22.68 2.02 15.01
N GLU A 52 -22.73 2.67 16.19
CA GLU A 52 -22.34 4.07 16.35
C GLU A 52 -20.89 4.23 16.79
N ALA A 53 -20.34 3.29 17.57
CA ALA A 53 -19.00 3.43 18.12
C ALA A 53 -18.31 2.08 18.39
N THR A 54 -17.00 2.12 18.53
CA THR A 54 -16.15 0.98 18.89
C THR A 54 -15.64 1.15 20.32
N PHE A 55 -15.83 0.16 21.18
CA PHE A 55 -15.19 0.14 22.51
C PHE A 55 -13.68 -0.05 22.35
N TYR A 56 -12.88 0.71 23.12
CA TYR A 56 -11.44 0.54 23.03
C TYR A 56 -10.72 0.36 24.37
N LYS A 57 -11.25 0.88 25.48
CA LYS A 57 -10.66 0.61 26.80
C LYS A 57 -11.62 0.85 27.93
N ALA A 58 -11.28 0.26 29.07
CA ALA A 58 -11.86 0.63 30.37
C ALA A 58 -10.75 0.88 31.38
N ILE A 59 -10.89 1.92 32.16
CA ILE A 59 -9.95 2.27 33.23
C ILE A 59 -10.72 2.22 34.55
N CYS A 60 -10.30 1.34 35.46
CA CYS A 60 -10.86 1.24 36.81
C CYS A 60 -9.85 1.77 37.82
N ASP A 61 -10.35 2.39 38.91
CA ASP A 61 -9.55 2.87 40.02
C ASP A 61 -9.00 1.71 40.90
N ASP A 62 -9.64 0.56 40.87
CA ASP A 62 -9.14 -0.67 41.51
C ASP A 62 -8.42 -1.54 40.46
N LYS A 63 -7.11 -1.69 40.63
CA LYS A 63 -6.24 -2.49 39.71
C LYS A 63 -6.56 -3.99 39.72
N ASN A 64 -7.31 -4.48 40.70
CA ASN A 64 -7.72 -5.89 40.76
C ASN A 64 -8.97 -6.15 39.91
N VAL A 65 -9.68 -5.12 39.47
CA VAL A 65 -10.83 -5.26 38.58
C VAL A 65 -10.32 -5.50 37.18
N SER A 66 -10.63 -6.67 36.64
CA SER A 66 -10.38 -6.98 35.22
C SER A 66 -11.65 -6.67 34.44
N VAL A 67 -11.47 -5.84 33.41
CA VAL A 67 -12.54 -5.43 32.50
C VAL A 67 -12.26 -6.03 31.14
N SER A 68 -13.28 -6.63 30.54
CA SER A 68 -13.26 -7.01 29.13
C SER A 68 -14.58 -6.65 28.48
N TRP A 69 -14.53 -6.29 27.21
CA TRP A 69 -15.70 -5.96 26.41
C TRP A 69 -16.01 -7.11 25.44
N ASP A 70 -17.28 -7.52 25.39
CA ASP A 70 -17.74 -8.51 24.42
C ASP A 70 -18.44 -7.79 23.26
N ASN A 71 -17.76 -7.73 22.12
CA ASN A 71 -18.27 -7.09 20.91
C ASN A 71 -19.49 -7.83 20.31
N GLU A 72 -19.67 -9.13 20.58
CA GLU A 72 -20.81 -9.88 20.07
C GLU A 72 -22.09 -9.49 20.81
N SER A 73 -22.04 -9.52 22.14
CA SER A 73 -23.18 -9.16 23.00
C SER A 73 -23.28 -7.67 23.29
N TRP A 74 -22.32 -6.87 22.84
CA TRP A 74 -22.18 -5.44 23.16
C TRP A 74 -22.26 -5.20 24.66
N GLY A 75 -21.45 -5.92 25.41
CA GLY A 75 -21.55 -6.00 26.84
C GLY A 75 -20.22 -5.97 27.58
N LEU A 76 -20.23 -5.41 28.77
CA LEU A 76 -19.08 -5.32 29.67
C LEU A 76 -18.98 -6.57 30.53
N LEU A 77 -17.81 -7.20 30.55
CA LEU A 77 -17.46 -8.30 31.46
C LEU A 77 -16.52 -7.76 32.54
N LEU A 78 -17.02 -7.70 33.78
CA LEU A 78 -16.24 -7.32 34.94
C LEU A 78 -15.91 -8.56 35.79
N LYS A 79 -14.63 -8.73 36.16
CA LYS A 79 -14.15 -9.74 37.08
C LYS A 79 -13.57 -9.04 38.32
N ASN A 80 -13.79 -9.62 39.50
CA ASN A 80 -13.30 -9.10 40.79
C ASN A 80 -13.80 -7.70 41.16
N LEU A 81 -14.98 -7.31 40.68
CA LEU A 81 -15.58 -6.02 41.03
C LEU A 81 -15.83 -5.93 42.52
N THR A 82 -15.27 -4.94 43.18
CA THR A 82 -15.55 -4.59 44.57
C THR A 82 -16.62 -3.48 44.66
N LYS A 83 -17.30 -3.36 45.78
CA LYS A 83 -18.42 -2.40 45.98
C LYS A 83 -18.05 -0.91 45.82
N LYS A 84 -16.75 -0.59 45.60
CA LYS A 84 -16.24 0.78 45.52
C LYS A 84 -15.47 1.09 44.25
N ALA A 85 -15.29 0.12 43.35
CA ALA A 85 -14.51 0.36 42.11
C ALA A 85 -15.28 1.26 41.15
N LYS A 86 -14.64 2.33 40.69
CA LYS A 86 -15.14 3.20 39.63
C LYS A 86 -14.41 2.83 38.33
N CYS A 87 -15.16 2.65 37.24
CA CYS A 87 -14.63 2.34 35.94
C CYS A 87 -15.09 3.36 34.92
N ASN A 88 -14.17 3.85 34.08
CA ASN A 88 -14.47 4.66 32.91
C ASN A 88 -14.38 3.81 31.66
N LEU A 89 -15.40 3.84 30.83
CA LEU A 89 -15.50 3.15 29.56
C LEU A 89 -15.25 4.16 28.44
N TYR A 90 -14.36 3.84 27.51
CA TYR A 90 -13.99 4.71 26.42
C TYR A 90 -14.39 4.08 25.09
N PHE A 91 -15.10 4.85 24.27
CA PHE A 91 -15.56 4.49 22.95
C PHE A 91 -15.01 5.46 21.91
N TYR A 92 -14.73 4.95 20.72
CA TYR A 92 -14.42 5.74 19.53
C TYR A 92 -15.60 5.73 18.58
N GLN A 93 -16.04 6.92 18.20
CA GLN A 93 -17.07 7.15 17.19
C GLN A 93 -16.43 7.92 16.03
N GLY A 94 -16.36 7.29 14.86
CA GLY A 94 -15.74 7.86 13.68
C GLY A 94 -15.38 6.80 12.65
N ASP A 95 -14.85 7.24 11.53
CA ASP A 95 -14.42 6.36 10.45
C ASP A 95 -13.27 5.47 10.91
N THR A 96 -13.32 4.21 10.51
CA THR A 96 -12.26 3.21 10.73
C THR A 96 -11.50 2.89 9.46
N VAL A 97 -11.99 3.30 8.29
CA VAL A 97 -11.38 3.08 6.98
C VAL A 97 -11.21 4.42 6.27
N PHE A 98 -9.97 4.75 5.92
CA PHE A 98 -9.57 5.98 5.25
C PHE A 98 -8.97 5.64 3.90
N ASN A 99 -9.53 6.20 2.85
CA ASN A 99 -9.22 5.89 1.46
C ASN A 99 -8.53 7.09 0.81
N PHE A 100 -7.50 6.81 -0.01
CA PHE A 100 -6.67 7.82 -0.67
C PHE A 100 -6.55 7.47 -2.16
N ASP A 101 -7.31 8.17 -2.97
CA ASP A 101 -7.25 8.12 -4.42
C ASP A 101 -6.06 8.90 -4.96
N TYR A 102 -5.73 8.67 -6.22
CA TYR A 102 -4.76 9.46 -6.93
C TYR A 102 -5.24 10.91 -7.11
N THR A 103 -4.44 11.87 -6.66
CA THR A 103 -4.74 13.31 -6.76
C THR A 103 -3.67 14.10 -7.53
N GLY A 104 -2.54 13.46 -7.85
CA GLY A 104 -1.37 14.16 -8.40
C GLY A 104 -0.66 15.06 -7.37
N SER A 105 -0.92 14.86 -6.08
CA SER A 105 -0.34 15.61 -4.97
C SER A 105 -0.17 14.73 -3.74
N GLU A 106 0.60 15.22 -2.77
CA GLU A 106 0.77 14.60 -1.47
C GLU A 106 -0.51 14.74 -0.63
N GLN A 107 -0.78 13.74 0.19
CA GLN A 107 -1.92 13.67 1.10
C GLN A 107 -1.42 13.35 2.51
N THR A 108 -2.20 13.69 3.53
CA THR A 108 -1.85 13.44 4.93
C THR A 108 -2.98 12.72 5.64
N PHE A 109 -2.64 11.71 6.42
CA PHE A 109 -3.51 11.07 7.40
C PHE A 109 -3.10 11.48 8.81
N THR A 110 -4.09 11.81 9.64
CA THR A 110 -3.89 12.06 11.07
C THR A 110 -4.68 11.01 11.84
N ALA A 111 -4.00 10.24 12.68
CA ALA A 111 -4.63 9.19 13.48
C ALA A 111 -5.65 9.80 14.47
N PRO A 112 -6.94 9.47 14.38
CA PRO A 112 -7.96 10.04 15.25
C PRO A 112 -7.89 9.51 16.69
N VAL A 113 -7.34 8.31 16.88
CA VAL A 113 -7.13 7.67 18.18
C VAL A 113 -5.82 6.88 18.14
N SER A 114 -5.24 6.60 19.33
CA SER A 114 -4.12 5.66 19.41
C SER A 114 -4.60 4.25 19.07
N GLY A 115 -3.82 3.50 18.28
CA GLY A 115 -4.21 2.15 17.90
C GLY A 115 -3.32 1.52 16.85
N ILE A 116 -3.67 0.30 16.48
CA ILE A 116 -3.03 -0.42 15.37
C ILE A 116 -3.77 -0.08 14.09
N TYR A 117 -3.02 0.39 13.11
CA TYR A 117 -3.52 0.75 11.78
C TYR A 117 -2.91 -0.15 10.73
N LYS A 118 -3.75 -0.76 9.89
CA LYS A 118 -3.31 -1.47 8.68
C LYS A 118 -3.09 -0.45 7.57
N LEU A 119 -1.87 -0.37 7.07
CA LEU A 119 -1.49 0.38 5.88
C LEU A 119 -1.56 -0.55 4.68
N GLU A 120 -2.25 -0.13 3.64
CA GLU A 120 -2.35 -0.81 2.35
C GLU A 120 -2.00 0.17 1.24
N THR A 121 -1.12 -0.23 0.33
CA THR A 121 -0.73 0.56 -0.82
C THR A 121 -0.77 -0.27 -2.08
N TRP A 122 -1.19 0.34 -3.20
CA TRP A 122 -1.17 -0.22 -4.55
C TRP A 122 -0.40 0.73 -5.45
N GLY A 123 0.63 0.23 -6.11
CA GLY A 123 1.37 0.98 -7.12
C GLY A 123 0.52 1.22 -8.38
N ALA A 124 0.94 2.12 -9.24
CA ALA A 124 0.24 2.41 -10.48
C ALA A 124 0.68 1.49 -11.63
N GLN A 125 -0.20 1.28 -12.58
CA GLN A 125 0.10 0.57 -13.82
C GLN A 125 0.97 1.42 -14.76
N GLY A 126 1.85 0.79 -15.51
CA GLY A 126 2.55 1.41 -16.62
C GLY A 126 1.65 1.73 -17.81
N GLY A 127 2.11 2.55 -18.74
CA GLY A 127 1.38 2.92 -19.95
C GLY A 127 1.08 1.70 -20.82
N SER A 128 -0.19 1.55 -21.19
CA SER A 128 -0.74 0.42 -21.96
C SER A 128 -1.20 0.90 -23.33
N TYR A 129 -0.88 0.15 -24.40
CA TYR A 129 -1.52 0.37 -25.68
C TYR A 129 -2.94 -0.19 -25.71
N SER A 130 -3.13 -1.40 -25.15
CA SER A 130 -4.43 -2.09 -25.10
C SER A 130 -4.45 -3.10 -23.95
N ASN A 131 -5.57 -3.79 -23.79
CA ASN A 131 -5.69 -4.88 -22.82
C ASN A 131 -4.83 -6.11 -23.16
N GLU A 132 -4.44 -6.29 -24.40
CA GLU A 132 -3.54 -7.38 -24.86
C GLU A 132 -2.07 -7.00 -24.65
N TYR A 133 -1.72 -5.73 -24.94
CA TYR A 133 -0.37 -5.17 -24.78
C TYR A 133 -0.41 -4.12 -23.68
N TYR A 134 -0.46 -4.61 -22.45
CA TYR A 134 -0.61 -3.79 -21.28
C TYR A 134 0.72 -3.39 -20.65
N GLY A 135 0.75 -2.21 -20.07
CA GLY A 135 1.81 -1.82 -19.13
C GLY A 135 1.74 -2.70 -17.89
N GLY A 136 2.87 -2.96 -17.26
CA GLY A 136 2.97 -3.77 -16.05
C GLY A 136 1.98 -3.28 -14.99
N TYR A 137 1.34 -4.19 -14.29
CA TYR A 137 0.45 -3.85 -13.18
C TYR A 137 1.25 -3.36 -11.97
N GLY A 138 0.67 -2.45 -11.20
CA GLY A 138 1.25 -2.02 -9.94
C GLY A 138 1.16 -3.10 -8.85
N GLY A 139 2.19 -3.19 -8.00
CA GLY A 139 2.21 -4.13 -6.87
C GLY A 139 1.28 -3.70 -5.75
N TYR A 140 1.04 -4.62 -4.81
CA TYR A 140 0.31 -4.38 -3.57
C TYR A 140 1.20 -4.68 -2.36
N SER A 141 1.12 -3.84 -1.34
CA SER A 141 1.84 -4.04 -0.07
C SER A 141 0.93 -3.72 1.09
N LYS A 142 1.03 -4.51 2.16
CA LYS A 142 0.34 -4.24 3.44
C LYS A 142 1.24 -4.48 4.64
N GLY A 143 0.92 -3.80 5.72
CA GLY A 143 1.56 -3.97 7.03
C GLY A 143 0.79 -3.20 8.08
N GLU A 144 0.99 -3.55 9.35
CA GLU A 144 0.35 -2.90 10.49
C GLU A 144 1.37 -2.06 11.25
N ILE A 145 0.91 -0.91 11.75
CA ILE A 145 1.72 0.02 12.55
C ILE A 145 0.90 0.54 13.73
N ASN A 146 1.58 0.74 14.85
CA ASN A 146 0.98 1.46 15.98
C ASN A 146 1.15 2.97 15.77
N LEU A 147 0.04 3.71 15.75
CA LEU A 147 0.04 5.18 15.69
C LEU A 147 -0.63 5.73 16.95
N LEU A 148 -0.03 6.81 17.48
CA LEU A 148 -0.63 7.57 18.58
C LEU A 148 -1.69 8.53 18.03
N GLU A 149 -2.67 8.89 18.87
CA GLU A 149 -3.65 9.95 18.57
C GLU A 149 -2.91 11.21 18.10
N LYS A 150 -3.42 11.84 17.03
CA LYS A 150 -2.84 13.01 16.36
C LYS A 150 -1.48 12.79 15.67
N GLN A 151 -0.94 11.58 15.70
CA GLN A 151 0.24 11.26 14.88
C GLN A 151 -0.13 11.30 13.39
N THR A 152 0.74 11.91 12.58
CA THR A 152 0.53 12.05 11.13
C THR A 152 1.43 11.14 10.34
N VAL A 153 0.92 10.65 9.21
CA VAL A 153 1.69 10.03 8.14
C VAL A 153 1.31 10.66 6.80
N ASN A 154 2.25 10.68 5.87
CA ASN A 154 2.07 11.27 4.56
C ASN A 154 1.90 10.15 3.52
N ILE A 155 0.98 10.35 2.58
CA ILE A 155 0.63 9.39 1.55
C ILE A 155 0.86 10.05 0.19
N VAL A 156 1.58 9.37 -0.69
CA VAL A 156 1.73 9.77 -2.09
C VAL A 156 1.27 8.60 -2.95
N VAL A 157 0.19 8.82 -3.67
CA VAL A 157 -0.41 7.82 -4.56
C VAL A 157 0.16 7.98 -5.97
N GLY A 158 0.66 6.87 -6.54
CA GLY A 158 1.26 6.85 -7.87
C GLY A 158 0.24 7.10 -8.98
N GLY A 159 0.63 7.86 -10.00
CA GLY A 159 -0.13 7.99 -11.24
C GLY A 159 0.21 6.89 -12.24
N SER A 160 -0.75 6.47 -13.06
CA SER A 160 -0.51 5.55 -14.18
C SER A 160 0.38 6.18 -15.25
N GLY A 161 1.12 5.33 -15.98
CA GLY A 161 1.86 5.78 -17.15
C GLY A 161 0.96 6.04 -18.36
N GLU A 162 1.48 6.79 -19.32
CA GLU A 162 0.87 7.06 -20.62
C GLU A 162 1.44 6.14 -21.71
N SER A 163 0.77 6.04 -22.86
CA SER A 163 1.27 5.36 -24.06
C SER A 163 1.02 6.21 -25.27
N GLU A 164 2.08 6.64 -25.94
CA GLU A 164 2.06 7.58 -27.05
C GLU A 164 2.90 7.06 -28.22
N SER A 165 2.56 7.52 -29.43
CA SER A 165 3.27 7.15 -30.66
C SER A 165 4.06 8.29 -31.30
N SER A 166 3.64 9.52 -31.08
CA SER A 166 4.17 10.72 -31.81
C SER A 166 4.83 11.74 -30.87
N LYS A 167 4.78 11.53 -29.58
CA LYS A 167 5.40 12.38 -28.56
C LYS A 167 5.90 11.55 -27.39
N LEU A 168 6.64 12.19 -26.50
CA LEU A 168 7.08 11.58 -25.26
C LEU A 168 5.89 11.14 -24.41
N SER A 169 5.85 9.88 -23.99
CA SER A 169 4.92 9.36 -23.00
C SER A 169 5.41 9.77 -21.62
N GLN A 170 4.62 10.57 -20.91
CA GLN A 170 5.00 11.06 -19.58
C GLN A 170 4.89 9.94 -18.54
N GLY A 171 5.92 9.83 -17.71
CA GLY A 171 5.94 8.92 -16.57
C GLY A 171 4.86 9.26 -15.55
N GLY A 172 4.29 8.23 -14.94
CA GLY A 172 3.29 8.40 -13.89
C GLY A 172 3.83 9.18 -12.68
N TYR A 173 2.97 9.99 -12.07
CA TYR A 173 3.30 10.75 -10.86
C TYR A 173 3.90 9.86 -9.76
N ASN A 174 4.83 10.41 -8.99
CA ASN A 174 5.67 9.73 -8.01
C ASN A 174 6.64 8.73 -8.67
N GLY A 175 7.28 9.19 -9.75
CA GLY A 175 8.54 8.68 -10.25
C GLY A 175 8.49 7.66 -11.39
N GLY A 176 7.41 7.49 -12.12
CA GLY A 176 7.40 6.69 -13.34
C GLY A 176 8.39 7.24 -14.37
N GLY A 177 9.14 6.38 -15.05
CA GLY A 177 10.07 6.76 -16.12
C GLY A 177 9.34 7.09 -17.43
N ASN A 178 9.83 8.06 -18.19
CA ASN A 178 9.24 8.41 -19.48
C ASN A 178 9.50 7.34 -20.54
N GLY A 179 8.55 7.19 -21.48
CA GLY A 179 8.73 6.46 -22.73
C GLY A 179 9.05 7.43 -23.86
N ASP A 180 9.90 7.04 -24.82
CA ASP A 180 10.25 7.88 -25.97
C ASP A 180 9.82 7.24 -27.28
N TYR A 181 9.17 8.02 -28.14
CA TYR A 181 8.65 7.58 -29.43
C TYR A 181 9.76 7.40 -30.49
N GLN A 182 9.43 6.68 -31.55
CA GLN A 182 10.35 6.49 -32.67
C GLN A 182 9.98 7.40 -33.84
N ARG A 183 10.86 8.35 -34.15
CA ARG A 183 10.71 9.24 -35.33
C ARG A 183 10.65 8.45 -36.62
N GLY A 184 9.70 8.81 -37.51
CA GLY A 184 9.45 8.12 -38.77
C GLY A 184 8.54 6.89 -38.66
N PHE A 185 8.07 6.57 -37.47
CA PHE A 185 7.11 5.48 -37.17
C PHE A 185 5.94 5.97 -36.35
N GLU A 186 5.67 7.24 -36.35
CA GLU A 186 4.52 7.88 -35.73
C GLU A 186 3.25 7.17 -36.22
N ASP A 187 2.27 7.02 -35.29
CA ASP A 187 0.99 6.32 -35.49
C ASP A 187 1.08 4.79 -35.75
N LYS A 188 2.29 4.21 -35.67
CA LYS A 188 2.48 2.76 -35.83
C LYS A 188 3.05 2.08 -34.58
N ARG A 189 3.97 2.76 -33.90
CA ARG A 189 4.66 2.25 -32.71
C ARG A 189 4.29 3.07 -31.49
N PHE A 190 3.87 2.38 -30.41
CA PHE A 190 3.51 3.00 -29.14
C PHE A 190 4.47 2.55 -28.05
N PHE A 191 4.95 3.50 -27.28
CA PHE A 191 5.90 3.28 -26.19
C PHE A 191 5.27 3.80 -24.89
N GLY A 192 4.97 2.87 -23.98
CA GLY A 192 4.43 3.23 -22.67
C GLY A 192 5.49 3.78 -21.73
N SER A 193 5.11 4.72 -20.90
CA SER A 193 5.91 5.17 -19.76
C SER A 193 5.68 4.28 -18.53
N GLY A 194 6.55 4.37 -17.52
CA GLY A 194 6.37 3.66 -16.26
C GLY A 194 5.27 4.26 -15.39
N GLY A 195 4.62 3.44 -14.59
CA GLY A 195 3.71 3.85 -13.52
C GLY A 195 4.46 4.33 -12.28
N GLY A 196 3.85 5.23 -11.51
CA GLY A 196 4.38 5.74 -10.26
C GLY A 196 4.23 4.77 -9.08
N ALA A 197 5.11 4.88 -8.10
CA ALA A 197 4.97 4.16 -6.83
C ALA A 197 3.92 4.80 -5.92
N THR A 198 3.28 4.00 -5.07
CA THR A 198 2.48 4.51 -3.95
C THR A 198 3.23 4.24 -2.66
N HIS A 199 3.36 5.24 -1.78
CA HIS A 199 4.04 5.04 -0.51
C HIS A 199 3.38 5.78 0.66
N VAL A 200 3.66 5.30 1.87
CA VAL A 200 3.36 5.97 3.13
C VAL A 200 4.66 6.22 3.87
N SER A 201 4.82 7.42 4.41
CA SER A 201 6.03 7.86 5.11
C SER A 201 5.71 8.79 6.28
N THR A 202 6.65 8.90 7.24
CA THR A 202 6.55 9.88 8.33
C THR A 202 7.08 11.27 7.94
N LYS A 203 7.68 11.41 6.76
CA LYS A 203 8.18 12.67 6.21
C LYS A 203 7.49 12.95 4.87
N ILE A 204 7.06 14.19 4.67
CA ILE A 204 6.46 14.65 3.42
C ILE A 204 7.49 14.67 2.29
N GLY A 205 7.07 14.39 1.06
CA GLY A 205 7.88 14.44 -0.15
C GLY A 205 7.59 13.29 -1.11
N LEU A 206 7.93 13.47 -2.38
CA LEU A 206 7.95 12.39 -3.37
C LEU A 206 8.95 11.31 -2.96
N LEU A 207 8.74 10.06 -3.37
CA LEU A 207 9.60 8.95 -2.95
C LEU A 207 11.09 9.21 -3.26
N SER A 208 11.39 9.77 -4.42
CA SER A 208 12.77 10.14 -4.84
C SER A 208 13.43 11.20 -3.95
N GLU A 209 12.63 12.11 -3.38
CA GLU A 209 13.12 13.16 -2.48
C GLU A 209 13.50 12.61 -1.10
N LEU A 210 13.00 11.43 -0.77
CA LEU A 210 13.27 10.74 0.51
C LEU A 210 14.58 9.92 0.50
N THR A 211 15.43 10.08 -0.50
CA THR A 211 16.71 9.34 -0.64
C THR A 211 17.58 9.39 0.63
N ASN A 212 17.67 10.56 1.25
CA ASN A 212 18.44 10.77 2.49
C ASN A 212 17.59 10.50 3.76
N TYR A 213 16.35 10.09 3.61
CA TYR A 213 15.37 9.87 4.70
C TYR A 213 14.68 8.52 4.59
N LYS A 214 15.37 7.50 4.09
CA LYS A 214 14.79 6.16 3.85
C LYS A 214 14.12 5.57 5.08
N ASN A 215 14.64 5.86 6.29
CA ASN A 215 14.05 5.42 7.55
C ASN A 215 12.66 6.02 7.83
N SER A 216 12.29 7.12 7.16
CA SER A 216 10.96 7.71 7.27
C SER A 216 9.92 6.95 6.44
N ILE A 217 10.33 6.12 5.49
CA ILE A 217 9.44 5.36 4.62
C ILE A 217 8.92 4.16 5.37
N LEU A 218 7.61 4.06 5.49
CA LEU A 218 6.94 2.94 6.16
C LEU A 218 6.71 1.79 5.17
N ILE A 219 6.07 2.08 4.05
CA ILE A 219 5.65 1.08 3.06
C ILE A 219 5.67 1.68 1.65
N VAL A 220 6.03 0.87 0.65
CA VAL A 220 6.00 1.25 -0.77
C VAL A 220 5.40 0.12 -1.59
N SER A 221 4.56 0.46 -2.55
CA SER A 221 4.15 -0.43 -3.64
C SER A 221 4.69 0.08 -4.97
N GLY A 222 5.47 -0.75 -5.65
CA GLY A 222 6.12 -0.41 -6.91
C GLY A 222 5.12 -0.29 -8.06
N GLY A 223 5.38 0.64 -8.97
CA GLY A 223 4.66 0.81 -10.24
C GLY A 223 5.18 -0.10 -11.33
N GLY A 224 4.34 -0.40 -12.31
CA GLY A 224 4.69 -1.23 -13.47
C GLY A 224 5.46 -0.48 -14.55
N GLY A 225 6.24 -1.18 -15.35
CA GLY A 225 6.92 -0.66 -16.54
C GLY A 225 5.97 -0.45 -17.72
N GLY A 226 6.34 0.42 -18.66
CA GLY A 226 5.56 0.68 -19.87
C GLY A 226 5.58 -0.47 -20.86
N SER A 227 4.48 -0.65 -21.62
CA SER A 227 4.39 -1.61 -22.73
C SER A 227 5.01 -1.07 -24.02
N PHE A 228 5.21 -1.97 -24.96
CA PHE A 228 5.57 -1.65 -26.35
C PHE A 228 4.58 -2.29 -27.32
N TYR A 229 4.18 -1.55 -28.36
CA TYR A 229 3.36 -2.05 -29.47
C TYR A 229 3.92 -1.62 -30.81
N ASP A 230 4.07 -2.57 -31.75
CA ASP A 230 4.62 -2.37 -33.09
C ASP A 230 3.65 -2.79 -34.22
N GLY A 231 2.35 -2.53 -34.05
CA GLY A 231 1.36 -2.86 -35.07
C GLY A 231 0.87 -4.32 -35.06
N PRO A 232 -0.15 -4.64 -35.88
CA PRO A 232 -0.91 -5.88 -35.80
C PRO A 232 -0.17 -7.16 -36.24
N ASN A 233 0.96 -7.04 -36.94
CA ASN A 233 1.73 -8.18 -37.41
C ASN A 233 3.19 -8.20 -36.90
N SER A 234 3.44 -7.46 -35.85
CA SER A 234 4.77 -7.24 -35.32
C SER A 234 4.88 -7.66 -33.85
N THR A 235 6.10 -7.61 -33.37
CA THR A 235 6.42 -8.01 -31.99
C THR A 235 6.04 -6.92 -31.01
N SER A 236 5.04 -7.18 -30.19
CA SER A 236 4.59 -6.28 -29.10
C SER A 236 4.87 -6.91 -27.75
N ALA A 237 5.06 -6.11 -26.70
CA ALA A 237 5.47 -6.60 -25.39
C ALA A 237 4.74 -5.89 -24.25
N CYS A 238 4.29 -6.67 -23.27
CA CYS A 238 3.77 -6.15 -22.02
C CYS A 238 4.89 -5.59 -21.12
N GLY A 239 4.57 -4.57 -20.33
CA GLY A 239 5.50 -4.03 -19.33
C GLY A 239 5.71 -5.01 -18.16
N GLY A 240 6.86 -4.91 -17.49
CA GLY A 240 7.15 -5.66 -16.28
C GLY A 240 6.27 -5.21 -15.12
N ALA A 241 5.65 -6.15 -14.38
CA ALA A 241 4.86 -5.81 -13.21
C ALA A 241 5.72 -5.20 -12.11
N GLY A 242 5.20 -4.20 -11.43
CA GLY A 242 5.77 -3.65 -10.22
C GLY A 242 5.44 -4.50 -8.99
N GLY A 243 6.15 -4.28 -7.91
CA GLY A 243 5.86 -4.92 -6.64
C GLY A 243 6.84 -6.03 -6.24
N GLY A 244 6.59 -6.59 -5.05
CA GLY A 244 7.47 -7.59 -4.47
C GLY A 244 8.85 -7.05 -4.09
N PHE A 245 9.71 -7.94 -3.62
CA PHE A 245 11.10 -7.58 -3.32
C PHE A 245 11.92 -7.27 -4.59
N LYS A 246 11.44 -7.69 -5.73
CA LYS A 246 12.01 -7.43 -7.04
C LYS A 246 10.88 -7.21 -8.05
N GLY A 247 10.90 -6.05 -8.70
CA GLY A 247 10.02 -5.79 -9.84
C GLY A 247 10.32 -6.75 -10.98
N LYS A 248 9.30 -7.05 -11.78
CA LYS A 248 9.45 -7.95 -12.92
C LYS A 248 10.17 -7.25 -14.09
N GLU A 249 10.98 -8.00 -14.81
CA GLU A 249 11.57 -7.54 -16.07
C GLU A 249 10.47 -7.29 -17.11
N GLY A 250 10.70 -6.35 -18.01
CA GLY A 250 9.88 -6.20 -19.19
C GLY A 250 9.97 -7.44 -20.09
N PHE A 251 8.95 -7.68 -20.88
CA PHE A 251 8.95 -8.80 -21.81
C PHE A 251 9.81 -8.48 -23.03
N VAL A 252 10.60 -9.47 -23.45
CA VAL A 252 11.40 -9.42 -24.68
C VAL A 252 10.61 -10.10 -25.79
N THR A 253 10.52 -9.46 -26.96
CA THR A 253 9.91 -10.04 -28.14
C THR A 253 10.93 -10.89 -28.91
N ASN A 254 10.52 -12.04 -29.45
CA ASN A 254 11.40 -13.02 -30.07
C ASN A 254 12.16 -12.52 -31.33
N ASN A 255 11.76 -11.39 -31.92
CA ASN A 255 12.39 -10.79 -33.10
C ASN A 255 12.68 -9.28 -32.95
N GLY A 256 12.60 -8.77 -31.72
CA GLY A 256 12.78 -7.35 -31.44
C GLY A 256 14.27 -6.98 -31.29
N TRP A 257 14.65 -5.86 -31.86
CA TRP A 257 15.92 -5.23 -31.56
C TRP A 257 15.86 -4.59 -30.17
N GLY A 258 16.96 -4.67 -29.43
CA GLY A 258 17.08 -4.03 -28.15
C GLY A 258 16.89 -4.98 -26.96
N THR A 259 16.84 -4.43 -25.75
CA THR A 259 16.71 -5.15 -24.51
C THR A 259 15.58 -4.56 -23.65
N ALA A 260 14.84 -5.43 -23.00
CA ALA A 260 13.85 -5.01 -22.00
C ALA A 260 14.53 -4.44 -20.75
N GLY A 261 13.80 -3.59 -20.03
CA GLY A 261 14.25 -3.08 -18.74
C GLY A 261 14.19 -4.17 -17.67
N TYR A 262 15.25 -4.33 -16.89
CA TYR A 262 15.24 -5.17 -15.69
C TYR A 262 14.41 -4.53 -14.57
N GLY A 263 13.85 -5.34 -13.70
CA GLY A 263 13.12 -4.87 -12.52
C GLY A 263 14.05 -4.27 -11.46
N GLY A 264 13.54 -3.29 -10.70
CA GLY A 264 14.20 -2.78 -9.51
C GLY A 264 14.18 -3.82 -8.38
N THR A 265 15.18 -3.76 -7.47
CA THR A 265 15.32 -4.67 -6.32
C THR A 265 15.26 -3.89 -5.00
N GLN A 266 15.58 -4.51 -3.86
CA GLN A 266 15.67 -3.82 -2.57
C GLN A 266 16.90 -2.91 -2.45
N ASN A 267 17.92 -3.13 -3.26
CA ASN A 267 19.21 -2.45 -3.15
C ASN A 267 19.65 -1.73 -4.40
N ASN A 268 19.14 -2.13 -5.56
CA ASN A 268 19.58 -1.63 -6.85
C ASN A 268 18.39 -1.34 -7.75
N ALA A 269 18.51 -0.29 -8.53
CA ALA A 269 17.59 -0.01 -9.62
C ALA A 269 17.76 -1.00 -10.79
N GLY A 270 16.70 -1.15 -11.56
CA GLY A 270 16.74 -1.83 -12.85
C GLY A 270 17.40 -0.96 -13.91
N TYR A 271 17.92 -1.60 -14.92
CA TYR A 271 18.58 -0.99 -16.07
C TYR A 271 18.32 -1.86 -17.33
N SER A 272 18.80 -1.47 -18.48
CA SER A 272 18.91 -2.35 -19.65
C SER A 272 20.36 -2.42 -20.13
N ILE A 273 20.72 -3.52 -20.76
CA ILE A 273 22.08 -3.74 -21.28
C ILE A 273 22.04 -3.75 -22.80
N CYS A 274 22.87 -2.93 -23.42
CA CYS A 274 23.08 -2.92 -24.86
C CYS A 274 24.43 -3.53 -25.18
N ASP A 275 24.46 -4.51 -26.10
CA ASP A 275 25.66 -5.03 -26.72
C ASP A 275 25.64 -4.81 -28.26
N GLU A 276 26.70 -5.22 -28.92
CA GLU A 276 26.85 -5.08 -30.39
C GLU A 276 25.69 -5.67 -31.18
N ASN A 277 25.16 -6.79 -30.73
CA ASN A 277 24.13 -7.54 -31.44
C ASN A 277 22.73 -6.94 -31.22
N THR A 278 22.52 -6.27 -30.10
CA THR A 278 21.21 -5.76 -29.69
C THR A 278 21.00 -4.29 -29.95
N CYS A 279 22.07 -3.50 -30.10
CA CYS A 279 21.92 -2.05 -30.20
C CYS A 279 22.63 -1.40 -31.38
N ASN A 280 23.27 -2.18 -32.25
CA ASN A 280 24.04 -1.64 -33.39
C ASN A 280 24.99 -0.48 -33.00
N ALA A 281 25.64 -0.61 -31.84
CA ALA A 281 26.52 0.42 -31.28
C ALA A 281 27.80 0.47 -32.14
N THR A 282 27.82 1.36 -33.10
CA THR A 282 28.74 1.45 -34.22
C THR A 282 30.19 1.80 -33.87
N ASN A 283 30.56 1.97 -32.61
CA ASN A 283 31.87 2.52 -32.29
C ASN A 283 32.73 1.77 -31.26
N ASN A 284 32.24 0.75 -30.56
CA ASN A 284 33.11 -0.10 -29.75
C ASN A 284 32.46 -1.44 -29.39
N PRO A 285 32.89 -2.53 -30.04
CA PRO A 285 32.26 -3.85 -29.92
C PRO A 285 32.35 -4.54 -28.56
N LEU A 286 33.11 -4.03 -27.62
CA LEU A 286 33.46 -4.73 -26.39
C LEU A 286 32.87 -4.11 -25.10
N GLU A 287 32.21 -2.97 -25.17
CA GLU A 287 31.64 -2.32 -23.97
C GLU A 287 30.13 -2.55 -23.88
N LYS A 288 29.74 -3.45 -22.93
CA LYS A 288 28.36 -3.48 -22.45
C LYS A 288 28.03 -2.13 -21.83
N LYS A 289 27.18 -1.36 -22.46
CA LYS A 289 26.69 -0.08 -21.93
C LYS A 289 25.37 -0.27 -21.18
N ILE A 290 25.30 0.28 -19.98
CA ILE A 290 24.06 0.37 -19.18
C ILE A 290 23.26 1.57 -19.71
N TYR A 291 21.99 1.34 -19.95
CA TYR A 291 21.05 2.36 -20.40
C TYR A 291 19.78 2.35 -19.54
N GLY A 292 19.08 3.47 -19.56
CA GLY A 292 17.75 3.57 -18.96
C GLY A 292 17.69 3.15 -17.50
N GLU A 293 18.79 3.35 -16.75
CA GLU A 293 18.87 2.98 -15.35
C GLU A 293 17.87 3.80 -14.53
N GLY A 294 17.10 3.12 -13.69
CA GLY A 294 16.29 3.75 -12.65
C GLY A 294 17.15 4.25 -11.50
N SER A 295 16.50 4.70 -10.45
CA SER A 295 17.14 5.06 -9.18
C SER A 295 16.19 4.84 -8.02
N PHE A 296 16.60 5.25 -6.83
CA PHE A 296 15.71 5.27 -5.67
C PHE A 296 14.51 6.17 -5.96
N GLY A 297 13.28 5.62 -5.89
CA GLY A 297 12.04 6.34 -6.13
C GLY A 297 11.74 6.70 -7.61
N LEU A 298 12.63 6.36 -8.55
CA LEU A 298 12.48 6.74 -9.95
C LEU A 298 12.67 5.55 -10.89
N GLY A 299 11.71 5.33 -11.78
CA GLY A 299 11.85 4.45 -12.92
C GLY A 299 12.80 5.03 -13.97
N GLY A 300 13.48 4.15 -14.69
CA GLY A 300 14.41 4.52 -15.73
C GLY A 300 13.74 5.24 -16.90
N THR A 301 14.42 6.24 -17.40
CA THR A 301 14.08 6.95 -18.64
C THR A 301 15.26 6.79 -19.60
N ASN A 302 15.00 6.38 -20.82
CA ASN A 302 16.08 6.26 -21.79
C ASN A 302 16.09 7.48 -22.73
N ALA A 303 17.25 8.06 -22.93
CA ALA A 303 17.46 9.16 -23.87
C ALA A 303 17.62 8.71 -25.33
N VAL A 304 17.64 7.40 -25.58
CA VAL A 304 17.70 6.82 -26.94
C VAL A 304 16.27 6.64 -27.42
N SER A 305 15.93 7.13 -28.61
CA SER A 305 14.57 7.02 -29.16
C SER A 305 14.05 5.58 -29.20
N ALA A 306 12.73 5.41 -29.17
CA ALA A 306 12.05 4.13 -29.23
C ALA A 306 12.23 3.27 -27.95
N SER A 307 11.90 3.81 -26.81
CA SER A 307 12.04 3.12 -25.52
C SER A 307 10.79 3.24 -24.66
N SER A 308 10.45 2.18 -23.93
CA SER A 308 9.43 2.23 -22.90
C SER A 308 10.05 2.51 -21.54
N GLY A 309 9.36 3.32 -20.71
CA GLY A 309 9.85 3.73 -19.40
C GLY A 309 9.75 2.65 -18.33
N GLY A 310 10.63 2.68 -17.34
CA GLY A 310 10.61 1.82 -16.16
C GLY A 310 9.59 2.29 -15.10
N GLY A 311 9.01 1.38 -14.34
CA GLY A 311 8.14 1.69 -13.21
C GLY A 311 8.90 2.24 -11.99
N SER A 312 8.28 3.16 -11.24
CA SER A 312 8.82 3.64 -9.97
C SER A 312 8.72 2.59 -8.87
N GLY A 313 9.53 2.70 -7.83
CA GLY A 313 9.51 1.80 -6.68
C GLY A 313 10.50 2.23 -5.62
N PHE A 314 10.67 1.43 -4.55
CA PHE A 314 11.74 1.66 -3.58
C PHE A 314 13.09 1.81 -4.33
N TYR A 315 13.29 0.93 -5.32
CA TYR A 315 14.16 1.20 -6.46
C TYR A 315 13.37 0.97 -7.74
N GLY A 316 13.46 1.89 -8.67
CA GLY A 316 12.74 1.83 -9.94
C GLY A 316 13.28 0.78 -10.89
N GLY A 317 12.41 0.28 -11.77
CA GLY A 317 12.78 -0.57 -12.90
C GLY A 317 13.50 0.21 -13.99
N GLY A 318 14.22 -0.48 -14.86
CA GLY A 318 14.92 0.09 -16.02
C GLY A 318 13.97 0.43 -17.16
N ALA A 319 14.28 1.49 -17.92
CA ALA A 319 13.69 1.67 -19.25
C ALA A 319 14.25 0.64 -20.23
N SER A 320 13.49 0.35 -21.28
CA SER A 320 13.99 -0.49 -22.36
C SER A 320 15.00 0.25 -23.25
N VAL A 321 15.71 -0.50 -24.07
CA VAL A 321 16.47 0.02 -25.22
C VAL A 321 15.78 -0.46 -26.47
N HIS A 322 15.50 0.46 -27.39
CA HIS A 322 14.73 0.21 -28.61
C HIS A 322 13.34 -0.38 -28.36
N VAL A 323 12.85 -1.18 -29.25
CA VAL A 323 11.49 -1.69 -29.38
C VAL A 323 11.15 -2.80 -28.37
N GLN A 324 11.34 -2.51 -27.10
CA GLN A 324 11.08 -3.41 -25.98
C GLN A 324 10.30 -2.71 -24.87
N SER A 325 9.87 -3.45 -23.84
CA SER A 325 9.10 -2.93 -22.72
C SER A 325 9.95 -2.63 -21.49
N GLY A 326 9.47 -1.72 -20.63
CA GLY A 326 10.12 -1.31 -19.40
C GLY A 326 9.94 -2.33 -18.26
N GLY A 327 10.88 -2.36 -17.32
CA GLY A 327 10.84 -3.16 -16.10
C GLY A 327 10.00 -2.50 -14.99
N GLY A 328 9.44 -3.28 -14.07
CA GLY A 328 8.70 -2.79 -12.90
C GLY A 328 9.60 -2.35 -11.76
N GLY A 329 9.13 -1.45 -10.91
CA GLY A 329 9.81 -1.04 -9.69
C GLY A 329 9.55 -2.01 -8.52
N SER A 330 10.47 -2.06 -7.55
CA SER A 330 10.30 -2.90 -6.34
C SER A 330 9.37 -2.24 -5.32
N SER A 331 8.70 -3.06 -4.51
CA SER A 331 8.01 -2.62 -3.30
C SER A 331 8.96 -2.62 -2.09
N TYR A 332 8.48 -2.14 -0.92
CA TYR A 332 9.25 -2.13 0.33
C TYR A 332 8.34 -2.25 1.55
N ILE A 333 8.71 -3.19 2.45
CA ILE A 333 8.09 -3.40 3.77
C ILE A 333 9.14 -3.59 4.87
N GLY A 334 10.39 -3.20 4.59
CA GLY A 334 11.52 -3.43 5.49
C GLY A 334 11.55 -2.54 6.74
N ASN A 335 10.63 -1.57 6.87
CA ASN A 335 10.59 -0.70 8.05
C ASN A 335 10.31 -1.53 9.32
N PRO A 336 11.13 -1.37 10.40
CA PRO A 336 10.99 -2.14 11.64
C PRO A 336 9.72 -1.80 12.45
N LEU A 337 9.07 -0.68 12.17
CA LEU A 337 7.80 -0.30 12.82
C LEU A 337 6.61 -1.09 12.27
N LEU A 338 6.76 -1.77 11.12
CA LEU A 338 5.70 -2.58 10.53
C LEU A 338 5.71 -4.01 11.07
N THR A 339 4.53 -4.48 11.42
CA THR A 339 4.20 -5.87 11.74
C THR A 339 3.20 -6.44 10.73
N ASN A 340 2.94 -7.75 10.75
CA ASN A 340 1.95 -8.43 9.86
C ASN A 340 2.07 -8.01 8.39
N LYS A 341 3.30 -7.88 7.89
CA LYS A 341 3.64 -7.25 6.61
C LYS A 341 3.88 -8.26 5.50
N VAL A 342 3.41 -7.93 4.30
CA VAL A 342 3.58 -8.75 3.08
C VAL A 342 3.39 -7.90 1.82
N MET A 343 4.08 -8.29 0.75
CA MET A 343 3.94 -7.72 -0.60
C MET A 343 3.33 -8.75 -1.54
N TYR A 344 2.58 -8.28 -2.54
CA TYR A 344 2.06 -9.08 -3.64
C TYR A 344 2.43 -8.43 -4.97
N CYS A 345 2.75 -9.26 -5.96
CA CYS A 345 3.04 -8.82 -7.31
C CYS A 345 2.55 -9.83 -8.35
N TYR A 346 2.27 -9.34 -9.54
CA TYR A 346 1.66 -10.16 -10.60
C TYR A 346 2.68 -11.08 -11.26
N ASN A 347 2.45 -12.41 -11.14
CA ASN A 347 3.32 -13.45 -11.71
C ASN A 347 4.81 -13.21 -11.44
N CYS A 348 5.18 -12.98 -10.20
CA CYS A 348 6.52 -12.58 -9.79
C CYS A 348 7.27 -13.66 -8.98
N GLU A 349 8.51 -13.36 -8.63
CA GLU A 349 9.33 -14.18 -7.75
C GLU A 349 8.88 -13.99 -6.28
N GLU A 350 8.80 -15.10 -5.52
CA GLU A 350 8.36 -15.11 -4.12
C GLU A 350 9.54 -15.03 -3.15
N SER A 351 9.29 -14.50 -1.94
CA SER A 351 10.23 -14.46 -0.84
C SER A 351 9.52 -14.75 0.48
N ASN A 352 10.12 -15.60 1.31
CA ASN A 352 9.63 -15.92 2.66
C ASN A 352 10.34 -15.11 3.76
N GLU A 353 11.37 -14.32 3.43
CA GLU A 353 12.08 -13.47 4.38
C GLU A 353 11.16 -12.37 4.90
N GLU A 354 11.10 -12.16 6.22
CA GLU A 354 10.18 -11.22 6.86
C GLU A 354 10.25 -9.79 6.29
N SER A 355 11.47 -9.30 6.05
CA SER A 355 11.69 -7.94 5.54
C SER A 355 11.35 -7.77 4.05
N THR A 356 11.22 -8.88 3.32
CA THR A 356 10.98 -8.91 1.87
C THR A 356 9.87 -9.88 1.48
N LYS A 357 9.05 -10.32 2.44
CA LYS A 357 7.99 -11.31 2.22
C LYS A 357 7.13 -10.94 1.02
N THR A 358 7.16 -11.81 0.02
CA THR A 358 6.50 -11.59 -1.28
C THR A 358 5.73 -12.83 -1.69
N ILE A 359 4.49 -12.63 -2.10
CA ILE A 359 3.60 -13.67 -2.63
C ILE A 359 3.24 -13.30 -4.07
N SER A 360 3.36 -14.27 -4.98
CA SER A 360 2.93 -14.12 -6.36
C SER A 360 1.41 -14.22 -6.46
N THR A 361 0.79 -13.35 -7.25
CA THR A 361 -0.65 -13.38 -7.53
C THR A 361 -0.91 -13.35 -9.04
N THR A 362 -2.01 -13.97 -9.46
CA THR A 362 -2.55 -13.84 -10.83
C THR A 362 -3.73 -12.86 -10.88
N CYS A 363 -4.10 -12.30 -9.74
CA CYS A 363 -5.16 -11.31 -9.62
C CYS A 363 -4.66 -9.92 -10.01
N SER A 364 -5.40 -9.20 -10.86
CA SER A 364 -5.16 -7.79 -11.20
C SER A 364 -6.48 -7.07 -11.42
N GLU A 365 -6.74 -6.01 -10.65
CA GLU A 365 -8.03 -5.34 -10.62
C GLU A 365 -7.91 -3.82 -10.81
N GLU A 366 -8.97 -3.21 -11.36
CA GLU A 366 -9.11 -1.76 -11.45
C GLU A 366 -9.49 -1.15 -10.09
N THR A 367 -10.36 -1.82 -9.34
CA THR A 367 -10.70 -1.45 -7.95
C THR A 367 -9.63 -1.95 -6.99
N PRO A 368 -9.27 -1.16 -5.96
CA PRO A 368 -8.30 -1.58 -4.95
C PRO A 368 -8.78 -2.83 -4.21
N THR A 369 -8.24 -3.97 -4.58
CA THR A 369 -8.58 -5.29 -4.03
C THR A 369 -7.39 -5.83 -3.26
N GLU A 370 -7.63 -6.29 -2.04
CA GLU A 370 -6.58 -6.86 -1.18
C GLU A 370 -5.92 -8.08 -1.84
N ASN A 371 -4.60 -8.16 -1.76
CA ASN A 371 -3.75 -9.21 -2.35
C ASN A 371 -3.74 -9.26 -3.89
N CYS A 372 -4.32 -8.28 -4.57
CA CYS A 372 -4.32 -8.17 -6.03
C CYS A 372 -3.42 -7.04 -6.51
N ALA A 373 -2.79 -7.23 -7.66
CA ALA A 373 -2.12 -6.16 -8.39
C ALA A 373 -3.14 -5.12 -8.91
N LYS A 374 -2.67 -3.92 -9.19
CA LYS A 374 -3.51 -2.76 -9.53
C LYS A 374 -3.39 -2.36 -10.99
N LYS A 375 -4.54 -2.14 -11.63
CA LYS A 375 -4.66 -1.50 -12.95
C LYS A 375 -4.95 0.00 -12.79
N GLY A 376 -4.47 0.80 -13.74
CA GLY A 376 -4.65 2.26 -13.72
C GLY A 376 -3.83 2.94 -12.61
N ASN A 377 -4.36 4.01 -12.04
CA ASN A 377 -3.70 4.74 -10.96
C ASN A 377 -3.54 3.88 -9.71
N GLY A 378 -2.52 4.17 -8.92
CA GLY A 378 -2.32 3.58 -7.61
C GLY A 378 -3.42 3.93 -6.62
N TYR A 379 -3.27 3.46 -5.40
CA TYR A 379 -4.23 3.70 -4.31
C TYR A 379 -3.59 3.47 -2.95
N ALA A 380 -4.14 4.09 -1.91
CA ALA A 380 -3.78 3.73 -0.54
C ALA A 380 -5.02 3.65 0.35
N ARG A 381 -4.95 2.79 1.37
CA ARG A 381 -5.98 2.64 2.40
C ARG A 381 -5.33 2.51 3.76
N ILE A 382 -5.88 3.21 4.73
CA ILE A 382 -5.50 3.06 6.14
C ILE A 382 -6.73 2.60 6.90
N THR A 383 -6.62 1.47 7.61
CA THR A 383 -7.73 0.90 8.38
C THR A 383 -7.34 0.80 9.84
N LEU A 384 -8.14 1.36 10.73
CA LEU A 384 -8.03 1.15 12.17
C LEU A 384 -8.42 -0.29 12.50
N VAL A 385 -7.44 -1.11 12.92
CA VAL A 385 -7.62 -2.54 13.23
C VAL A 385 -8.03 -2.74 14.68
N SER A 386 -7.34 -2.04 15.58
CA SER A 386 -7.66 -2.05 17.00
C SER A 386 -7.26 -0.73 17.63
N ILE A 387 -8.01 -0.33 18.64
CA ILE A 387 -7.71 0.86 19.43
C ILE A 387 -6.82 0.43 20.58
N GLY A 388 -5.72 1.15 20.77
CA GLY A 388 -4.72 0.87 21.80
C GLY A 388 -4.82 1.83 22.99
N GLU A 389 -4.13 1.46 24.11
CA GLU A 389 -3.98 2.33 25.27
C GLU A 389 -3.06 3.53 24.99
#